data_e9b4369e452f724f83c16535c6df94a1
#
_entry.id   e9b4369e452f724f83c16535c6df94a1
#
_cell.length_a   1.000
_cell.length_b   1.000
_cell.length_c   1.000
_cell.angle_alpha   90.00
_cell.angle_beta   90.00
_cell.angle_gamma   90.00
#
_symmetry.space_group_name_H-M   'P 1'
#
loop_
_entity.id
_entity.type
_entity.pdbx_description
1 polymer ?
#
loop_
_entity_poly.entity_id
_entity_poly.type
_entity_poly.pdbx_seq_one_letter_code
_entity_poly.pdbx_strand_id
1 'polypeptide(L)'
;MATLGTQALTLSDLRKRLAPDGSVDFIIEALLNANPIMDDVTWKMGNLPTGNRTTVRTSMPKPSVRRINRGVPRHKSTTKQVQDTCIILEDRSCVDIEEIALAPNGEQFRRSEDAAFVGGFSDAIAANIFYGNADDDLDTFNGLSMRYDVAGGVKNTPGYQVIAGMTANAGAKNTSAFLVGWGTHATSGIYPKNSKAGLKQRDLGEQTVQDKDGNEYQALTTLFTWKAGLSVGDIRANALVRNVDAAKITGKMSAADKLALIEKFVVAKNRIRALKSRDKRVVMYVSESLYNWFEIYLLDKTNVHVTRQELAADVPRLYFGGIEIKMCDAISDEESAGPVV
;
A
#
# COMPACT_ATOMS: atom_id res chain seq x y z
N MET A 1 10.81 36.06 17.32
CA MET A 1 10.38 35.72 15.94
C MET A 1 9.12 34.89 16.07
N ALA A 2 7.98 35.44 15.64
CA ALA A 2 6.76 34.62 15.61
C ALA A 2 6.95 33.50 14.60
N THR A 3 6.91 32.29 15.08
CA THR A 3 6.86 31.09 14.24
C THR A 3 5.49 31.08 13.57
N LEU A 4 5.43 31.57 12.33
CA LEU A 4 4.30 31.31 11.44
C LEU A 4 4.13 29.78 11.35
N GLY A 5 2.90 29.34 11.53
CA GLY A 5 2.66 27.92 11.59
C GLY A 5 2.95 27.23 10.28
N THR A 6 3.28 25.95 10.40
CA THR A 6 3.71 25.03 9.36
C THR A 6 2.70 24.81 8.22
N GLN A 7 1.58 25.52 8.17
CA GLN A 7 0.47 25.26 7.24
C GLN A 7 0.31 26.27 6.10
N ALA A 8 1.05 27.38 6.12
CA ALA A 8 1.01 28.36 5.03
C ALA A 8 2.43 28.65 4.53
N LEU A 9 2.58 28.79 3.22
CA LEU A 9 3.82 29.22 2.60
C LEU A 9 4.19 30.63 3.06
N THR A 10 5.47 30.91 3.19
CA THR A 10 5.98 32.22 3.60
C THR A 10 6.89 32.79 2.51
N LEU A 11 7.09 34.14 2.52
CA LEU A 11 8.08 34.79 1.64
C LEU A 11 9.49 34.18 1.75
N SER A 12 9.84 33.63 2.92
CA SER A 12 11.10 32.90 3.10
C SER A 12 11.10 31.58 2.32
N ASP A 13 9.97 30.93 2.23
CA ASP A 13 9.83 29.67 1.48
C ASP A 13 9.79 29.93 -0.02
N LEU A 14 9.10 30.98 -0.46
CA LEU A 14 9.15 31.45 -1.84
C LEU A 14 10.61 31.73 -2.26
N ARG A 15 11.34 32.48 -1.44
CA ARG A 15 12.74 32.81 -1.73
C ARG A 15 13.65 31.58 -1.87
N LYS A 16 13.37 30.50 -1.13
CA LYS A 16 14.12 29.24 -1.23
C LYS A 16 13.78 28.44 -2.51
N ARG A 17 12.64 28.71 -3.13
CA ARG A 17 12.16 28.05 -4.35
C ARG A 17 12.53 28.82 -5.63
N LEU A 18 13.20 29.94 -5.53
CA LEU A 18 13.69 30.71 -6.65
C LEU A 18 15.18 30.48 -6.87
N ALA A 19 15.56 30.27 -8.13
CA ALA A 19 16.96 30.23 -8.54
C ALA A 19 17.63 31.62 -8.30
N PRO A 20 18.97 31.71 -8.29
CA PRO A 20 19.68 32.96 -8.09
C PRO A 20 19.35 34.05 -9.13
N ASP A 21 18.86 33.68 -10.29
CA ASP A 21 18.38 34.57 -11.35
C ASP A 21 16.93 35.01 -11.21
N GLY A 22 16.24 34.55 -10.15
CA GLY A 22 14.85 34.85 -9.86
C GLY A 22 13.83 34.01 -10.65
N SER A 23 14.27 33.06 -11.48
CA SER A 23 13.36 32.08 -12.13
C SER A 23 12.87 31.05 -11.11
N VAL A 24 11.74 30.37 -11.41
CA VAL A 24 11.29 29.23 -10.60
C VAL A 24 12.25 28.09 -10.81
N ASP A 25 12.94 27.67 -9.75
CA ASP A 25 13.89 26.58 -9.79
C ASP A 25 13.19 25.24 -9.96
N PHE A 26 13.89 24.26 -10.55
CA PHE A 26 13.43 22.88 -10.63
C PHE A 26 13.51 22.28 -9.19
N ILE A 27 12.36 22.09 -8.57
CA ILE A 27 12.28 21.48 -7.25
C ILE A 27 12.54 19.98 -7.44
N ILE A 28 13.69 19.53 -6.92
CA ILE A 28 13.97 18.09 -6.80
C ILE A 28 13.13 17.60 -5.63
N GLU A 29 12.08 16.87 -5.92
CA GLU A 29 11.21 16.26 -4.91
C GLU A 29 11.92 15.05 -4.28
N ALA A 30 12.95 15.33 -3.46
CA ALA A 30 13.72 14.30 -2.76
C ALA A 30 12.93 13.60 -1.65
N LEU A 31 11.73 14.10 -1.34
CA LEU A 31 10.86 13.56 -0.29
C LEU A 31 9.66 12.75 -0.83
N LEU A 32 9.53 12.61 -2.16
CA LEU A 32 8.50 11.75 -2.74
C LEU A 32 8.88 10.29 -2.58
N ASN A 33 8.12 9.58 -1.78
CA ASN A 33 8.28 8.15 -1.59
C ASN A 33 7.89 7.39 -2.86
N ALA A 34 8.65 6.35 -3.20
CA ALA A 34 8.35 5.48 -4.32
C ALA A 34 7.29 4.44 -3.92
N ASN A 35 6.05 4.67 -4.32
CA ASN A 35 4.93 3.78 -4.02
C ASN A 35 4.37 3.09 -5.29
N PRO A 36 5.08 2.10 -5.86
CA PRO A 36 4.67 1.42 -7.09
C PRO A 36 3.37 0.60 -6.93
N ILE A 37 2.88 0.43 -5.72
CA ILE A 37 1.60 -0.22 -5.45
C ILE A 37 0.44 0.51 -6.12
N MET A 38 0.53 1.84 -6.25
CA MET A 38 -0.54 2.65 -6.84
C MET A 38 -0.78 2.34 -8.32
N ASP A 39 0.28 1.94 -9.04
CA ASP A 39 0.20 1.54 -10.46
C ASP A 39 -0.39 0.14 -10.65
N ASP A 40 -0.25 -0.70 -9.63
CA ASP A 40 -0.66 -2.11 -9.69
C ASP A 40 -2.10 -2.33 -9.21
N VAL A 41 -2.64 -1.42 -8.39
CA VAL A 41 -3.97 -1.56 -7.81
C VAL A 41 -5.05 -1.58 -8.89
N THR A 42 -5.82 -2.66 -8.93
CA THR A 42 -7.01 -2.74 -9.78
C THR A 42 -8.18 -2.08 -9.07
N TRP A 43 -8.56 -0.88 -9.51
CA TRP A 43 -9.68 -0.15 -8.95
C TRP A 43 -11.02 -0.62 -9.48
N LYS A 44 -12.00 -0.84 -8.59
CA LYS A 44 -13.37 -1.18 -8.95
C LYS A 44 -14.38 -0.34 -8.16
N MET A 45 -15.53 -0.11 -8.75
CA MET A 45 -16.66 0.52 -8.05
C MET A 45 -17.24 -0.42 -7.00
N GLY A 46 -17.42 0.07 -5.79
CA GLY A 46 -18.14 -0.63 -4.72
C GLY A 46 -19.62 -0.76 -5.03
N ASN A 47 -20.27 -1.72 -4.39
CA ASN A 47 -21.72 -1.93 -4.53
C ASN A 47 -22.56 -1.16 -3.51
N LEU A 48 -21.91 -0.49 -2.55
CA LEU A 48 -22.52 0.35 -1.52
C LEU A 48 -22.03 1.80 -1.64
N PRO A 49 -22.80 2.78 -1.17
CA PRO A 49 -22.36 4.16 -1.08
C PRO A 49 -21.15 4.36 -0.16
N THR A 50 -20.96 3.48 0.84
CA THR A 50 -19.89 3.54 1.84
C THR A 50 -18.76 2.54 1.60
N GLY A 51 -18.86 1.70 0.56
CA GLY A 51 -17.85 0.69 0.30
C GLY A 51 -18.33 -0.48 -0.54
N ASN A 52 -17.91 -1.69 -0.19
CA ASN A 52 -18.25 -2.90 -0.93
C ASN A 52 -18.65 -4.04 0.01
N ARG A 53 -19.68 -4.78 -0.36
CA ARG A 53 -20.10 -5.99 0.34
C ARG A 53 -19.89 -7.21 -0.56
N THR A 54 -19.12 -8.16 -0.06
CA THR A 54 -18.78 -9.39 -0.77
C THR A 54 -19.27 -10.59 0.01
N THR A 55 -19.90 -11.55 -0.67
CA THR A 55 -20.31 -12.82 -0.05
C THR A 55 -19.25 -13.87 -0.36
N VAL A 56 -18.60 -14.38 0.68
CA VAL A 56 -17.57 -15.40 0.59
C VAL A 56 -18.12 -16.74 1.08
N ARG A 57 -17.85 -17.81 0.35
CA ARG A 57 -18.22 -19.16 0.77
C ARG A 57 -17.21 -19.67 1.80
N THR A 58 -17.70 -20.04 2.99
CA THR A 58 -16.88 -20.51 4.12
C THR A 58 -16.76 -22.02 4.17
N SER A 59 -17.77 -22.77 3.68
CA SER A 59 -17.68 -24.23 3.63
C SER A 59 -18.29 -24.79 2.35
N MET A 60 -17.74 -25.91 1.90
CA MET A 60 -18.27 -26.71 0.81
C MET A 60 -18.85 -28.02 1.36
N PRO A 61 -20.02 -28.49 0.86
CA PRO A 61 -20.55 -29.79 1.23
C PRO A 61 -19.60 -30.90 0.76
N LYS A 62 -19.42 -31.92 1.61
CA LYS A 62 -18.68 -33.11 1.24
C LYS A 62 -19.65 -34.18 0.77
N PRO A 63 -19.59 -34.65 -0.49
CA PRO A 63 -20.46 -35.72 -0.96
C PRO A 63 -20.14 -37.03 -0.22
N SER A 64 -21.17 -37.80 0.07
CA SER A 64 -21.05 -39.12 0.71
C SER A 64 -21.26 -40.23 -0.33
N VAL A 65 -20.55 -41.34 -0.20
CA VAL A 65 -20.74 -42.50 -1.06
C VAL A 65 -22.09 -43.17 -0.71
N ARG A 66 -22.93 -43.32 -1.68
CA ARG A 66 -24.21 -44.03 -1.53
C ARG A 66 -24.04 -45.52 -1.74
N ARG A 67 -24.60 -46.32 -0.81
CA ARG A 67 -24.78 -47.74 -1.00
C ARG A 67 -26.21 -48.01 -1.47
N ILE A 68 -26.40 -49.11 -2.21
CA ILE A 68 -27.72 -49.56 -2.64
C ILE A 68 -28.60 -49.78 -1.38
N ASN A 69 -29.84 -49.31 -1.45
CA ASN A 69 -30.82 -49.37 -0.36
C ASN A 69 -30.45 -48.58 0.91
N ARG A 70 -29.48 -47.62 0.84
CA ARG A 70 -29.17 -46.72 1.94
C ARG A 70 -29.24 -45.26 1.49
N GLY A 71 -29.78 -44.39 2.33
CA GLY A 71 -29.77 -42.96 2.13
C GLY A 71 -28.40 -42.35 2.43
N VAL A 72 -28.19 -41.09 1.99
CA VAL A 72 -27.01 -40.27 2.32
C VAL A 72 -27.45 -39.08 3.14
N PRO A 73 -26.61 -38.59 4.07
CA PRO A 73 -26.90 -37.38 4.83
C PRO A 73 -26.94 -36.15 3.90
N ARG A 74 -27.78 -35.19 4.22
CA ARG A 74 -27.87 -33.92 3.51
C ARG A 74 -26.81 -32.96 4.02
N HIS A 75 -26.08 -32.35 3.11
CA HIS A 75 -25.07 -31.34 3.42
C HIS A 75 -25.44 -30.01 2.78
N LYS A 76 -25.07 -28.90 3.42
CA LYS A 76 -25.24 -27.54 2.89
C LYS A 76 -23.91 -26.79 2.81
N SER A 77 -23.79 -25.83 1.92
CA SER A 77 -22.72 -24.87 1.94
C SER A 77 -23.07 -23.70 2.88
N THR A 78 -22.05 -23.09 3.48
CA THR A 78 -22.21 -21.87 4.27
C THR A 78 -21.50 -20.72 3.61
N THR A 79 -22.07 -19.52 3.76
CA THR A 79 -21.52 -18.28 3.24
C THR A 79 -21.44 -17.25 4.36
N LYS A 80 -20.49 -16.33 4.27
CA LYS A 80 -20.33 -15.17 5.15
C LYS A 80 -20.29 -13.91 4.29
N GLN A 81 -20.95 -12.86 4.72
CA GLN A 81 -20.80 -11.54 4.13
C GLN A 81 -19.66 -10.80 4.80
N VAL A 82 -18.81 -10.20 3.99
CA VAL A 82 -17.71 -9.31 4.40
C VAL A 82 -18.04 -7.95 3.82
N GLN A 83 -17.95 -6.92 4.65
CA GLN A 83 -18.14 -5.54 4.25
C GLN A 83 -16.81 -4.80 4.38
N ASP A 84 -16.42 -4.15 3.31
CA ASP A 84 -15.24 -3.31 3.23
C ASP A 84 -15.68 -1.85 3.11
N THR A 85 -15.06 -0.96 3.87
CA THR A 85 -15.38 0.47 3.92
C THR A 85 -14.44 1.27 3.04
N CYS A 86 -14.90 2.43 2.59
CA CYS A 86 -14.09 3.45 1.93
C CYS A 86 -13.95 4.65 2.85
N ILE A 87 -12.80 5.29 2.77
CA ILE A 87 -12.50 6.56 3.42
C ILE A 87 -12.54 7.71 2.42
N ILE A 88 -12.59 8.92 2.91
CA ILE A 88 -12.48 10.16 2.14
C ILE A 88 -11.24 10.89 2.65
N LEU A 89 -10.23 10.98 1.82
CA LEU A 89 -9.09 11.86 2.04
C LEU A 89 -9.39 13.18 1.36
N GLU A 90 -9.22 14.28 2.08
CA GLU A 90 -9.41 15.63 1.55
C GLU A 90 -8.34 16.54 2.10
N ASP A 91 -7.77 17.36 1.22
CA ASP A 91 -6.82 18.40 1.60
C ASP A 91 -6.92 19.58 0.64
N ARG A 92 -6.38 20.73 1.03
CA ARG A 92 -6.45 21.99 0.27
C ARG A 92 -5.09 22.62 0.16
N SER A 93 -4.66 22.84 -1.08
CA SER A 93 -3.55 23.73 -1.38
C SER A 93 -4.06 25.16 -1.37
N CYS A 94 -3.44 26.03 -0.58
CA CYS A 94 -3.75 27.45 -0.49
C CYS A 94 -2.47 28.25 -0.72
N VAL A 95 -2.42 29.00 -1.81
CA VAL A 95 -1.27 29.84 -2.17
C VAL A 95 -1.73 31.29 -2.18
N ASP A 96 -1.03 32.14 -1.43
CA ASP A 96 -1.34 33.58 -1.34
C ASP A 96 -1.21 34.25 -2.71
N ILE A 97 -2.16 35.11 -3.05
CA ILE A 97 -2.18 35.81 -4.33
C ILE A 97 -0.93 36.71 -4.48
N GLU A 98 -0.47 37.31 -3.42
CA GLU A 98 0.73 38.13 -3.44
C GLU A 98 2.01 37.31 -3.69
N GLU A 99 2.08 36.08 -3.17
CA GLU A 99 3.18 35.13 -3.50
C GLU A 99 3.20 34.79 -4.98
N ILE A 100 2.01 34.54 -5.56
CA ILE A 100 1.86 34.25 -6.99
C ILE A 100 2.27 35.48 -7.84
N ALA A 101 1.90 36.67 -7.41
CA ALA A 101 2.26 37.91 -8.10
C ALA A 101 3.76 38.21 -8.03
N LEU A 102 4.43 37.82 -6.95
CA LEU A 102 5.87 38.02 -6.76
C LEU A 102 6.71 36.94 -7.46
N ALA A 103 6.12 35.79 -7.77
CA ALA A 103 6.80 34.70 -8.49
C ALA A 103 6.93 35.06 -9.98
N PRO A 104 8.08 34.83 -10.63
CA PRO A 104 8.28 35.09 -12.06
C PRO A 104 7.30 34.34 -12.97
N ASN A 105 6.85 33.16 -12.54
CA ASN A 105 5.80 32.37 -13.18
C ASN A 105 4.88 31.79 -12.08
N GLY A 106 3.88 32.55 -11.68
CA GLY A 106 2.97 32.18 -10.60
C GLY A 106 2.17 30.90 -10.87
N GLU A 107 1.83 30.64 -12.14
CA GLU A 107 1.12 29.42 -12.51
C GLU A 107 1.97 28.16 -12.33
N GLN A 108 3.24 28.22 -12.71
CA GLN A 108 4.18 27.11 -12.52
C GLN A 108 4.46 26.87 -11.02
N PHE A 109 4.57 27.95 -10.26
CA PHE A 109 4.74 27.89 -8.81
C PHE A 109 3.56 27.16 -8.14
N ARG A 110 2.32 27.53 -8.48
CA ARG A 110 1.11 26.87 -7.99
C ARG A 110 1.05 25.39 -8.39
N ARG A 111 1.38 25.06 -9.64
CA ARG A 111 1.43 23.65 -10.10
C ARG A 111 2.45 22.83 -9.36
N SER A 112 3.59 23.39 -9.03
CA SER A 112 4.63 22.72 -8.24
C SER A 112 4.13 22.41 -6.81
N GLU A 113 3.40 23.33 -6.20
CA GLU A 113 2.78 23.12 -4.89
C GLU A 113 1.70 22.02 -4.97
N ASP A 114 0.82 22.10 -5.93
CA ASP A 114 -0.23 21.10 -6.17
C ASP A 114 0.34 19.68 -6.39
N ALA A 115 1.51 19.54 -7.03
CA ALA A 115 2.17 18.27 -7.24
C ALA A 115 2.60 17.60 -5.93
N ALA A 116 3.06 18.38 -4.94
CA ALA A 116 3.43 17.87 -3.63
C ALA A 116 2.21 17.26 -2.90
N PHE A 117 1.03 17.89 -3.03
CA PHE A 117 -0.22 17.33 -2.46
C PHE A 117 -0.58 16.00 -3.13
N VAL A 118 -0.43 15.88 -4.44
CA VAL A 118 -0.68 14.61 -5.16
C VAL A 118 0.21 13.49 -4.63
N GLY A 119 1.50 13.77 -4.39
CA GLY A 119 2.44 12.84 -3.76
C GLY A 119 1.98 12.41 -2.37
N GLY A 120 1.64 13.37 -1.50
CA GLY A 120 1.15 13.09 -0.15
C GLY A 120 -0.10 12.22 -0.11
N PHE A 121 -1.04 12.40 -1.05
CA PHE A 121 -2.21 11.51 -1.18
C PHE A 121 -1.83 10.09 -1.58
N SER A 122 -0.85 9.93 -2.47
CA SER A 122 -0.33 8.62 -2.88
C SER A 122 0.26 7.87 -1.69
N ASP A 123 1.10 8.56 -0.90
CA ASP A 123 1.73 7.99 0.29
C ASP A 123 0.70 7.61 1.36
N ALA A 124 -0.27 8.47 1.63
CA ALA A 124 -1.32 8.21 2.60
C ALA A 124 -2.16 6.97 2.21
N ILE A 125 -2.51 6.82 0.93
CA ILE A 125 -3.28 5.65 0.46
C ILE A 125 -2.41 4.40 0.49
N ALA A 126 -1.15 4.46 0.08
CA ALA A 126 -0.24 3.32 0.13
C ALA A 126 -0.06 2.83 1.57
N ALA A 127 0.17 3.74 2.53
CA ALA A 127 0.26 3.41 3.95
C ALA A 127 -1.02 2.75 4.47
N ASN A 128 -2.20 3.28 4.12
CA ASN A 128 -3.48 2.69 4.51
C ASN A 128 -3.74 1.31 3.88
N ILE A 129 -3.28 1.06 2.64
CA ILE A 129 -3.40 -0.27 2.01
C ILE A 129 -2.60 -1.31 2.80
N PHE A 130 -1.41 -0.96 3.30
CA PHE A 130 -0.60 -1.88 4.09
C PHE A 130 -1.04 -1.97 5.55
N TYR A 131 -1.21 -0.83 6.22
CA TYR A 131 -1.30 -0.74 7.69
C TYR A 131 -2.62 -0.19 8.23
N GLY A 132 -3.53 0.28 7.37
CA GLY A 132 -4.79 0.85 7.83
C GLY A 132 -5.52 -0.09 8.81
N ASN A 133 -6.03 0.45 9.92
CA ASN A 133 -6.73 -0.28 10.95
C ASN A 133 -7.96 0.52 11.41
N ALA A 134 -9.13 0.13 10.90
CA ALA A 134 -10.39 0.78 11.23
C ALA A 134 -10.89 0.49 12.66
N ASP A 135 -10.27 -0.45 13.37
CA ASP A 135 -10.61 -0.74 14.77
C ASP A 135 -9.91 0.22 15.73
N ASP A 136 -8.71 0.72 15.36
CA ASP A 136 -7.96 1.70 16.13
C ASP A 136 -8.29 3.14 15.71
N ASP A 137 -8.47 3.37 14.42
CA ASP A 137 -8.77 4.67 13.82
C ASP A 137 -9.92 4.53 12.83
N LEU A 138 -11.08 5.07 13.18
CA LEU A 138 -12.31 5.04 12.38
C LEU A 138 -12.18 5.79 11.05
N ASP A 139 -11.19 6.67 10.92
CA ASP A 139 -10.93 7.44 9.70
C ASP A 139 -10.08 6.67 8.68
N THR A 140 -9.71 5.41 8.99
CA THR A 140 -8.99 4.51 8.10
C THR A 140 -9.84 3.34 7.61
N PHE A 141 -9.35 2.59 6.64
CA PHE A 141 -9.94 1.30 6.25
C PHE A 141 -9.01 0.14 6.62
N ASN A 142 -9.55 -1.06 6.77
CA ASN A 142 -8.75 -2.23 7.10
C ASN A 142 -7.80 -2.60 5.96
N GLY A 143 -6.50 -2.37 6.18
CA GLY A 143 -5.41 -2.70 5.30
C GLY A 143 -5.04 -4.19 5.30
N LEU A 144 -3.96 -4.51 4.61
CA LEU A 144 -3.48 -5.90 4.48
C LEU A 144 -2.94 -6.45 5.81
N SER A 145 -2.18 -5.65 6.55
CA SER A 145 -1.59 -6.07 7.83
C SER A 145 -2.66 -6.46 8.84
N MET A 146 -3.76 -5.70 8.95
CA MET A 146 -4.87 -5.98 9.85
C MET A 146 -5.65 -7.22 9.44
N ARG A 147 -5.87 -7.43 8.13
CA ARG A 147 -6.59 -8.61 7.62
C ARG A 147 -5.80 -9.91 7.75
N TYR A 148 -4.49 -9.83 7.77
CA TYR A 148 -3.54 -10.93 7.89
C TYR A 148 -2.66 -10.72 9.13
N ASP A 149 -3.30 -10.59 10.28
CA ASP A 149 -2.63 -10.21 11.52
C ASP A 149 -1.84 -11.37 12.16
N VAL A 150 -2.49 -12.52 12.40
CA VAL A 150 -1.93 -13.63 13.17
C VAL A 150 -1.28 -14.66 12.25
N ALA A 151 0.00 -14.97 12.47
CA ALA A 151 0.69 -16.05 11.76
C ALA A 151 0.28 -17.42 12.29
N GLY A 152 0.02 -18.35 11.38
CA GLY A 152 -0.46 -19.68 11.70
C GLY A 152 -1.97 -19.83 11.42
N GLY A 153 -2.56 -20.94 11.74
CA GLY A 153 -3.98 -21.18 11.55
C GLY A 153 -4.30 -22.27 10.55
N VAL A 154 -5.61 -22.58 10.46
CA VAL A 154 -6.12 -23.67 9.63
C VAL A 154 -6.19 -23.22 8.17
N LYS A 155 -5.97 -24.17 7.25
CA LYS A 155 -6.06 -23.96 5.80
C LYS A 155 -7.39 -23.26 5.42
N ASN A 156 -7.31 -22.26 4.56
CA ASN A 156 -8.40 -21.36 4.12
C ASN A 156 -8.84 -20.31 5.16
N THR A 157 -8.01 -20.02 6.14
CA THR A 157 -8.17 -18.83 7.02
C THR A 157 -7.14 -17.76 6.65
N PRO A 158 -7.35 -16.48 7.03
CA PRO A 158 -6.34 -15.44 6.80
C PRO A 158 -5.01 -15.77 7.46
N GLY A 159 -5.00 -16.29 8.70
CA GLY A 159 -3.80 -16.67 9.43
C GLY A 159 -2.96 -17.76 8.74
N TYR A 160 -3.59 -18.65 7.95
CA TYR A 160 -2.82 -19.61 7.14
C TYR A 160 -1.98 -18.94 6.06
N GLN A 161 -2.38 -17.76 5.58
CA GLN A 161 -1.65 -17.01 4.57
C GLN A 161 -0.50 -16.19 5.16
N VAL A 162 -0.44 -16.08 6.49
CA VAL A 162 0.64 -15.40 7.20
C VAL A 162 1.72 -16.40 7.58
N ILE A 163 2.95 -16.08 7.27
CA ILE A 163 4.14 -16.87 7.54
C ILE A 163 5.08 -16.07 8.43
N ALA A 164 5.47 -16.63 9.57
CA ALA A 164 6.53 -16.04 10.38
C ALA A 164 7.87 -16.23 9.65
N GLY A 165 8.51 -15.12 9.30
CA GLY A 165 9.77 -15.11 8.57
C GLY A 165 10.93 -15.60 9.43
N MET A 166 11.07 -14.99 10.61
CA MET A 166 12.09 -15.30 11.60
C MET A 166 11.47 -15.38 13.00
N THR A 167 12.26 -15.74 14.01
CA THR A 167 11.84 -15.64 15.39
C THR A 167 11.66 -14.16 15.74
N ALA A 168 10.43 -13.79 16.06
CA ALA A 168 10.12 -12.41 16.45
C ALA A 168 10.95 -12.00 17.67
N ASN A 169 11.68 -10.93 17.53
CA ASN A 169 12.37 -10.31 18.65
C ASN A 169 11.48 -9.18 19.18
N ALA A 170 10.96 -9.34 20.40
CA ALA A 170 9.93 -8.47 20.97
C ALA A 170 10.33 -6.98 21.11
N GLY A 171 11.60 -6.64 20.93
CA GLY A 171 12.12 -5.28 20.97
C GLY A 171 12.82 -4.87 19.69
N ALA A 172 12.82 -5.72 18.67
CA ALA A 172 13.57 -5.46 17.43
C ALA A 172 12.70 -4.79 16.37
N LYS A 173 13.35 -4.05 15.49
CA LYS A 173 12.77 -3.52 14.28
C LYS A 173 12.50 -4.68 13.32
N ASN A 174 11.26 -4.91 12.98
CA ASN A 174 10.86 -5.93 12.02
C ASN A 174 10.34 -5.28 10.76
N THR A 175 10.36 -6.04 9.68
CA THR A 175 9.73 -5.68 8.41
C THR A 175 8.88 -6.85 7.91
N SER A 176 8.02 -6.56 6.94
CA SER A 176 7.14 -7.56 6.32
C SER A 176 7.25 -7.51 4.80
N ALA A 177 6.99 -8.65 4.16
CA ALA A 177 6.82 -8.73 2.72
C ALA A 177 5.38 -9.08 2.38
N PHE A 178 4.76 -8.26 1.55
CA PHE A 178 3.36 -8.41 1.13
C PHE A 178 3.30 -8.98 -0.29
N LEU A 179 2.84 -10.19 -0.44
CA LEU A 179 2.57 -10.81 -1.73
C LEU A 179 1.08 -10.63 -2.04
N VAL A 180 0.76 -9.75 -2.98
CA VAL A 180 -0.61 -9.34 -3.27
C VAL A 180 -1.02 -9.77 -4.67
N GLY A 181 -2.13 -10.48 -4.75
CA GLY A 181 -2.75 -10.85 -6.02
C GLY A 181 -3.84 -9.85 -6.40
N TRP A 182 -3.55 -8.94 -7.32
CA TRP A 182 -4.47 -7.93 -7.82
C TRP A 182 -5.47 -8.51 -8.83
N GLY A 183 -6.73 -8.13 -8.71
CA GLY A 183 -7.79 -8.52 -9.63
C GLY A 183 -9.19 -8.32 -9.05
N THR A 184 -10.20 -8.22 -9.90
CA THR A 184 -11.59 -7.90 -9.54
C THR A 184 -12.21 -8.82 -8.49
N HIS A 185 -11.82 -10.10 -8.48
CA HIS A 185 -12.31 -11.11 -7.52
C HIS A 185 -11.24 -11.54 -6.50
N ALA A 186 -10.05 -10.94 -6.54
CA ALA A 186 -8.96 -11.17 -5.61
C ALA A 186 -8.86 -9.97 -4.65
N THR A 187 -7.76 -9.25 -4.71
CA THR A 187 -7.59 -7.98 -3.99
C THR A 187 -7.79 -6.84 -4.98
N SER A 188 -8.55 -5.85 -4.60
CA SER A 188 -8.84 -4.68 -5.44
C SER A 188 -9.03 -3.43 -4.58
N GLY A 189 -8.54 -2.31 -5.08
CA GLY A 189 -8.95 -1.02 -4.58
C GLY A 189 -10.42 -0.78 -4.89
N ILE A 190 -11.14 -0.16 -3.98
CA ILE A 190 -12.55 0.17 -4.16
C ILE A 190 -12.78 1.66 -3.99
N TYR A 191 -13.79 2.16 -4.68
CA TYR A 191 -14.33 3.50 -4.49
C TYR A 191 -15.85 3.44 -4.34
N PRO A 192 -16.48 4.39 -3.63
CA PRO A 192 -17.91 4.37 -3.35
C PRO A 192 -18.74 4.33 -4.62
N LYS A 193 -19.91 3.66 -4.55
CA LYS A 193 -20.90 3.68 -5.63
C LYS A 193 -21.28 5.14 -5.95
N ASN A 194 -21.43 5.46 -7.23
CA ASN A 194 -21.72 6.81 -7.75
C ASN A 194 -20.56 7.83 -7.54
N SER A 195 -19.35 7.38 -7.26
CA SER A 195 -18.13 8.18 -7.28
C SER A 195 -17.27 7.84 -8.50
N LYS A 196 -16.25 8.65 -8.78
CA LYS A 196 -15.23 8.34 -9.78
C LYS A 196 -13.98 7.79 -9.07
N ALA A 197 -13.26 6.90 -9.74
CA ALA A 197 -11.96 6.43 -9.28
C ALA A 197 -10.93 7.55 -9.34
N GLY A 198 -9.92 7.48 -8.47
CA GLY A 198 -8.75 8.37 -8.48
C GLY A 198 -8.94 9.67 -7.73
N LEU A 199 -7.87 10.43 -7.72
CA LEU A 199 -7.78 11.75 -7.12
C LEU A 199 -8.60 12.75 -7.96
N LYS A 200 -9.44 13.53 -7.30
CA LYS A 200 -10.15 14.67 -7.89
C LYS A 200 -9.49 15.95 -7.45
N GLN A 201 -9.09 16.74 -8.41
CA GLN A 201 -8.62 18.09 -8.21
C GLN A 201 -9.71 19.06 -8.67
N ARG A 202 -10.02 20.03 -7.85
CA ARG A 202 -10.99 21.10 -8.15
C ARG A 202 -10.40 22.44 -7.78
N ASP A 203 -10.17 23.27 -8.76
CA ASP A 203 -9.81 24.66 -8.55
C ASP A 203 -11.04 25.41 -8.00
N LEU A 204 -10.89 25.99 -6.83
CA LEU A 204 -11.92 26.81 -6.18
C LEU A 204 -11.74 28.29 -6.52
N GLY A 205 -10.64 28.65 -7.19
CA GLY A 205 -10.30 30.02 -7.50
C GLY A 205 -9.82 30.79 -6.26
N GLU A 206 -10.03 32.08 -6.30
CA GLU A 206 -9.71 33.01 -5.21
C GLU A 206 -10.69 32.83 -4.06
N GLN A 207 -10.16 32.59 -2.86
CA GLN A 207 -10.94 32.44 -1.65
C GLN A 207 -10.30 33.21 -0.49
N THR A 208 -11.14 33.71 0.41
CA THR A 208 -10.70 34.29 1.67
C THR A 208 -10.36 33.15 2.63
N VAL A 209 -9.12 33.14 3.11
CA VAL A 209 -8.59 32.14 4.05
C VAL A 209 -8.19 32.86 5.33
N GLN A 210 -8.31 32.20 6.47
CA GLN A 210 -7.92 32.74 7.77
C GLN A 210 -6.54 32.21 8.18
N ASP A 211 -5.72 33.08 8.72
CA ASP A 211 -4.49 32.72 9.40
C ASP A 211 -4.77 32.14 10.79
N LYS A 212 -3.72 31.78 11.54
CA LYS A 212 -3.84 31.25 12.90
C LYS A 212 -4.45 32.18 13.91
N ASP A 213 -4.32 33.47 13.67
CA ASP A 213 -4.80 34.54 14.57
C ASP A 213 -6.22 34.97 14.18
N GLY A 214 -6.80 34.36 13.12
CA GLY A 214 -8.14 34.66 12.62
C GLY A 214 -8.21 35.85 11.67
N ASN A 215 -7.06 36.38 11.21
CA ASN A 215 -7.04 37.46 10.22
C ASN A 215 -7.24 36.85 8.81
N GLU A 216 -7.90 37.62 7.95
CA GLU A 216 -8.28 37.18 6.61
C GLU A 216 -7.30 37.65 5.54
N TYR A 217 -6.98 36.75 4.59
CA TYR A 217 -6.20 37.05 3.39
C TYR A 217 -6.77 36.33 2.18
N GLN A 218 -6.39 36.74 0.98
CA GLN A 218 -6.86 36.13 -0.26
C GLN A 218 -5.84 35.13 -0.78
N ALA A 219 -6.31 33.92 -1.10
CA ALA A 219 -5.47 32.85 -1.64
C ALA A 219 -6.15 32.13 -2.79
N LEU A 220 -5.36 31.67 -3.76
CA LEU A 220 -5.82 30.70 -4.75
C LEU A 220 -5.84 29.32 -4.11
N THR A 221 -7.02 28.69 -4.11
CA THR A 221 -7.26 27.44 -3.41
C THR A 221 -7.58 26.31 -4.38
N THR A 222 -6.89 25.19 -4.22
CA THR A 222 -7.16 23.93 -4.92
C THR A 222 -7.60 22.87 -3.92
N LEU A 223 -8.77 22.26 -4.15
CA LEU A 223 -9.29 21.17 -3.33
C LEU A 223 -8.96 19.83 -3.94
N PHE A 224 -8.28 18.98 -3.17
CA PHE A 224 -7.99 17.60 -3.50
C PHE A 224 -8.90 16.68 -2.70
N THR A 225 -9.52 15.72 -3.36
CA THR A 225 -10.38 14.73 -2.71
C THR A 225 -10.14 13.36 -3.31
N TRP A 226 -9.83 12.37 -2.49
CA TRP A 226 -9.73 10.99 -2.91
C TRP A 226 -10.60 10.08 -2.06
N LYS A 227 -11.42 9.25 -2.72
CA LYS A 227 -12.26 8.25 -2.05
C LYS A 227 -11.73 6.88 -2.37
N ALA A 228 -11.20 6.21 -1.37
CA ALA A 228 -10.53 4.93 -1.55
C ALA A 228 -10.83 3.96 -0.41
N GLY A 229 -10.70 2.67 -0.70
CA GLY A 229 -10.77 1.58 0.26
C GLY A 229 -10.16 0.32 -0.35
N LEU A 230 -10.04 -0.73 0.44
CA LEU A 230 -9.49 -2.01 0.03
C LEU A 230 -10.54 -3.11 0.18
N SER A 231 -10.69 -3.95 -0.85
CA SER A 231 -11.56 -5.13 -0.80
C SER A 231 -10.77 -6.39 -1.12
N VAL A 232 -10.87 -7.39 -0.24
CA VAL A 232 -10.27 -8.71 -0.41
C VAL A 232 -11.38 -9.73 -0.66
N GLY A 233 -11.61 -10.08 -1.92
CA GLY A 233 -12.64 -11.04 -2.32
C GLY A 233 -12.22 -12.50 -2.08
N ASP A 234 -10.95 -12.83 -2.29
CA ASP A 234 -10.38 -14.15 -2.00
C ASP A 234 -9.14 -13.99 -1.11
N ILE A 235 -9.26 -14.39 0.15
CA ILE A 235 -8.15 -14.34 1.13
C ILE A 235 -6.92 -15.13 0.69
N ARG A 236 -7.07 -16.12 -0.20
CA ARG A 236 -5.99 -16.97 -0.73
C ARG A 236 -5.25 -16.31 -1.90
N ALA A 237 -5.68 -15.12 -2.30
CA ALA A 237 -4.97 -14.34 -3.33
C ALA A 237 -3.69 -13.69 -2.80
N ASN A 238 -3.63 -13.50 -1.50
CA ASN A 238 -2.51 -12.82 -0.83
C ASN A 238 -1.76 -13.77 0.09
N ALA A 239 -0.51 -13.43 0.37
CA ALA A 239 0.28 -14.02 1.44
C ALA A 239 1.16 -12.93 2.07
N LEU A 240 1.45 -13.08 3.35
CA LEU A 240 2.26 -12.17 4.11
C LEU A 240 3.39 -12.92 4.80
N VAL A 241 4.62 -12.44 4.64
CA VAL A 241 5.76 -12.91 5.44
C VAL A 241 6.04 -11.81 6.45
N ARG A 242 5.72 -12.06 7.73
CA ARG A 242 5.90 -11.12 8.85
C ARG A 242 7.10 -11.48 9.71
N ASN A 243 7.46 -10.56 10.60
CA ASN A 243 8.53 -10.77 11.58
C ASN A 243 9.88 -11.09 10.92
N VAL A 244 10.21 -10.36 9.88
CA VAL A 244 11.55 -10.40 9.29
C VAL A 244 12.39 -9.36 10.03
N ASP A 245 13.42 -9.81 10.73
CA ASP A 245 14.29 -8.94 11.54
C ASP A 245 15.15 -8.05 10.62
N ALA A 246 14.83 -6.77 10.56
CA ALA A 246 15.52 -5.80 9.71
C ALA A 246 17.01 -5.66 10.05
N ALA A 247 17.38 -5.77 11.33
CA ALA A 247 18.76 -5.71 11.77
C ALA A 247 19.59 -6.93 11.30
N LYS A 248 18.97 -8.11 11.23
CA LYS A 248 19.63 -9.30 10.69
C LYS A 248 19.79 -9.25 9.19
N ILE A 249 18.81 -8.70 8.47
CA ILE A 249 18.86 -8.59 7.00
C ILE A 249 19.96 -7.62 6.58
N THR A 250 20.08 -6.48 7.24
CA THR A 250 21.11 -5.47 6.96
C THR A 250 22.49 -5.88 7.46
N GLY A 251 22.54 -6.83 8.40
CA GLY A 251 23.79 -7.39 8.96
C GLY A 251 24.32 -8.62 8.22
N LYS A 252 25.25 -9.32 8.87
CA LYS A 252 25.78 -10.60 8.35
C LYS A 252 24.85 -11.76 8.76
N MET A 253 23.99 -12.19 7.88
CA MET A 253 23.21 -13.42 8.08
C MET A 253 24.05 -14.67 7.87
N SER A 254 23.83 -15.69 8.70
CA SER A 254 24.39 -17.03 8.46
C SER A 254 23.77 -17.66 7.19
N ALA A 255 24.50 -18.58 6.56
CA ALA A 255 23.96 -19.31 5.39
C ALA A 255 22.67 -20.10 5.73
N ALA A 256 22.57 -20.63 6.96
CA ALA A 256 21.39 -21.34 7.44
C ALA A 256 20.18 -20.40 7.58
N ASP A 257 20.36 -19.18 8.13
CA ASP A 257 19.28 -18.21 8.27
C ASP A 257 18.80 -17.69 6.92
N LYS A 258 19.71 -17.46 5.96
CA LYS A 258 19.38 -17.11 4.58
C LYS A 258 18.49 -18.17 3.95
N LEU A 259 18.88 -19.45 4.04
CA LEU A 259 18.11 -20.54 3.50
C LEU A 259 16.73 -20.65 4.16
N ALA A 260 16.68 -20.56 5.50
CA ALA A 260 15.42 -20.60 6.25
C ALA A 260 14.46 -19.48 5.82
N LEU A 261 14.96 -18.27 5.59
CA LEU A 261 14.14 -17.15 5.12
C LEU A 261 13.62 -17.40 3.69
N ILE A 262 14.47 -17.87 2.79
CA ILE A 262 14.06 -18.22 1.42
C ILE A 262 12.98 -19.31 1.42
N GLU A 263 13.10 -20.34 2.27
CA GLU A 263 12.07 -21.37 2.43
C GLU A 263 10.71 -20.76 2.82
N LYS A 264 10.69 -19.73 3.69
CA LYS A 264 9.45 -19.03 4.05
C LYS A 264 8.82 -18.30 2.86
N PHE A 265 9.63 -17.67 2.01
CA PHE A 265 9.15 -17.04 0.78
C PHE A 265 8.62 -18.06 -0.23
N VAL A 266 9.26 -19.22 -0.38
CA VAL A 266 8.76 -20.32 -1.22
C VAL A 266 7.42 -20.83 -0.71
N VAL A 267 7.27 -20.98 0.62
CA VAL A 267 5.99 -21.37 1.24
C VAL A 267 4.93 -20.32 0.98
N ALA A 268 5.25 -19.03 1.17
CA ALA A 268 4.34 -17.92 0.90
C ALA A 268 3.82 -17.94 -0.54
N LYS A 269 4.74 -18.02 -1.52
CA LYS A 269 4.40 -18.14 -2.94
C LYS A 269 3.47 -19.33 -3.21
N ASN A 270 3.76 -20.50 -2.66
CA ASN A 270 2.97 -21.72 -2.90
C ASN A 270 1.57 -21.69 -2.27
N ARG A 271 1.36 -20.85 -1.24
CA ARG A 271 0.03 -20.63 -0.62
C ARG A 271 -0.88 -19.77 -1.47
N ILE A 272 -0.32 -18.94 -2.37
CA ILE A 272 -1.11 -18.04 -3.21
C ILE A 272 -1.82 -18.79 -4.32
N ARG A 273 -3.15 -18.76 -4.31
CA ARG A 273 -3.97 -19.39 -5.37
C ARG A 273 -4.11 -18.51 -6.61
N ALA A 274 -3.89 -17.23 -6.50
CA ALA A 274 -3.93 -16.27 -7.60
C ALA A 274 -2.92 -16.56 -8.72
N LEU A 275 -1.76 -17.14 -8.39
CA LEU A 275 -0.74 -17.54 -9.38
C LEU A 275 -1.24 -18.52 -10.45
N LYS A 276 -2.32 -19.25 -10.18
CA LYS A 276 -2.93 -20.23 -11.09
C LYS A 276 -3.99 -19.64 -12.02
N SER A 277 -4.32 -18.37 -11.88
CA SER A 277 -5.33 -17.67 -12.68
C SER A 277 -4.66 -16.66 -13.61
N ARG A 278 -5.01 -16.68 -14.89
CA ARG A 278 -4.48 -15.74 -15.89
C ARG A 278 -4.91 -14.28 -15.66
N ASP A 279 -6.03 -14.07 -14.98
CA ASP A 279 -6.64 -12.75 -14.79
C ASP A 279 -6.12 -12.03 -13.54
N LYS A 280 -5.09 -12.57 -12.90
CA LYS A 280 -4.57 -12.02 -11.63
C LYS A 280 -3.08 -11.81 -11.74
N ARG A 281 -2.65 -10.58 -11.44
CA ARG A 281 -1.24 -10.21 -11.32
C ARG A 281 -0.83 -10.32 -9.87
N VAL A 282 0.20 -11.11 -9.58
CA VAL A 282 0.78 -11.20 -8.24
C VAL A 282 2.07 -10.40 -8.21
N VAL A 283 2.19 -9.52 -7.24
CA VAL A 283 3.37 -8.68 -7.00
C VAL A 283 3.78 -8.84 -5.54
N MET A 284 5.07 -8.82 -5.27
CA MET A 284 5.64 -8.82 -3.94
C MET A 284 6.17 -7.43 -3.61
N TYR A 285 5.61 -6.80 -2.59
CA TYR A 285 6.05 -5.51 -2.08
C TYR A 285 6.90 -5.72 -0.85
N VAL A 286 8.02 -5.03 -0.79
CA VAL A 286 9.01 -5.14 0.27
C VAL A 286 9.56 -3.76 0.63
N SER A 287 10.11 -3.64 1.84
CA SER A 287 10.87 -2.46 2.24
C SER A 287 12.22 -2.37 1.51
N GLU A 288 12.86 -1.21 1.58
CA GLU A 288 14.19 -0.99 1.01
C GLU A 288 15.22 -2.00 1.55
N SER A 289 15.25 -2.23 2.86
CA SER A 289 16.17 -3.18 3.49
C SER A 289 16.03 -4.60 2.96
N LEU A 290 14.78 -5.04 2.76
CA LEU A 290 14.52 -6.38 2.25
C LEU A 290 14.76 -6.47 0.74
N TYR A 291 14.52 -5.39 -0.01
CA TYR A 291 14.84 -5.32 -1.43
C TYR A 291 16.34 -5.43 -1.67
N ASN A 292 17.13 -4.65 -0.93
CA ASN A 292 18.60 -4.70 -0.97
C ASN A 292 19.12 -6.10 -0.60
N TRP A 293 18.50 -6.76 0.38
CA TRP A 293 18.84 -8.13 0.73
C TRP A 293 18.61 -9.10 -0.43
N PHE A 294 17.49 -8.98 -1.17
CA PHE A 294 17.24 -9.82 -2.36
C PHE A 294 18.26 -9.55 -3.47
N GLU A 295 18.67 -8.31 -3.68
CA GLU A 295 19.71 -7.97 -4.67
C GLU A 295 21.07 -8.58 -4.28
N ILE A 296 21.45 -8.51 -3.01
CA ILE A 296 22.69 -9.13 -2.50
C ILE A 296 22.59 -10.65 -2.63
N TYR A 297 21.42 -11.25 -2.33
CA TYR A 297 21.21 -12.68 -2.47
C TYR A 297 21.31 -13.14 -3.93
N LEU A 298 20.99 -12.30 -4.89
CA LEU A 298 21.17 -12.59 -6.32
C LEU A 298 22.63 -12.90 -6.67
N LEU A 299 23.58 -12.29 -5.97
CA LEU A 299 25.02 -12.50 -6.16
C LEU A 299 25.52 -13.82 -5.56
N ASP A 300 24.72 -14.49 -4.74
CA ASP A 300 25.08 -15.76 -4.11
C ASP A 300 25.05 -16.90 -5.17
N LYS A 301 26.13 -17.66 -5.23
CA LYS A 301 26.27 -18.79 -6.19
C LYS A 301 25.24 -19.91 -5.98
N THR A 302 24.63 -19.97 -4.79
CA THR A 302 23.59 -20.95 -4.45
C THR A 302 22.17 -20.48 -4.82
N ASN A 303 22.05 -19.27 -5.36
CA ASN A 303 20.76 -18.70 -5.73
C ASN A 303 20.14 -19.44 -6.94
N VAL A 304 18.92 -19.93 -6.75
CA VAL A 304 18.08 -20.57 -7.79
C VAL A 304 16.73 -19.87 -7.93
N HIS A 305 16.32 -19.07 -6.95
CA HIS A 305 14.96 -18.57 -6.84
C HIS A 305 14.80 -17.10 -7.24
N VAL A 306 15.86 -16.30 -7.09
CA VAL A 306 15.85 -14.89 -7.46
C VAL A 306 16.48 -14.72 -8.84
N THR A 307 15.78 -14.04 -9.73
CA THR A 307 16.24 -13.78 -11.10
C THR A 307 16.07 -12.30 -11.41
N ARG A 308 16.98 -11.76 -12.23
CA ARG A 308 16.90 -10.40 -12.75
C ARG A 308 16.52 -10.45 -14.22
N GLN A 309 15.54 -9.68 -14.62
CA GLN A 309 15.21 -9.48 -16.01
C GLN A 309 15.57 -8.05 -16.43
N GLU A 310 16.41 -7.96 -17.44
CA GLU A 310 16.73 -6.70 -18.11
C GLU A 310 15.87 -6.63 -19.38
N LEU A 311 14.86 -5.78 -19.40
CA LEU A 311 14.18 -5.44 -20.64
C LEU A 311 15.00 -4.37 -21.38
N ALA A 312 15.10 -4.48 -22.71
CA ALA A 312 16.03 -3.77 -23.56
C ALA A 312 15.98 -2.21 -23.55
N ALA A 313 15.18 -1.59 -22.67
CA ALA A 313 15.10 -0.13 -22.50
C ALA A 313 14.56 0.26 -21.11
N ASP A 314 14.53 -0.64 -20.14
CA ASP A 314 13.82 -0.42 -18.88
C ASP A 314 14.71 -0.73 -17.67
N VAL A 315 14.32 -0.21 -16.51
CA VAL A 315 14.98 -0.49 -15.24
C VAL A 315 14.96 -1.99 -14.97
N PRO A 316 16.10 -2.58 -14.58
CA PRO A 316 16.18 -4.02 -14.31
C PRO A 316 15.20 -4.40 -13.18
N ARG A 317 14.39 -5.41 -13.41
CA ARG A 317 13.36 -5.88 -12.47
C ARG A 317 13.80 -7.16 -11.79
N LEU A 318 13.51 -7.23 -10.51
CA LEU A 318 13.82 -8.38 -9.67
C LEU A 318 12.62 -9.31 -9.58
N TYR A 319 12.85 -10.62 -9.72
CA TYR A 319 11.79 -11.64 -9.64
C TYR A 319 12.15 -12.73 -8.63
N PHE A 320 11.19 -13.13 -7.83
CA PHE A 320 11.29 -14.30 -6.96
C PHE A 320 10.36 -15.41 -7.47
N GLY A 321 10.95 -16.43 -8.10
CA GLY A 321 10.19 -17.55 -8.63
C GLY A 321 9.03 -17.15 -9.58
N GLY A 322 9.22 -16.12 -10.39
CA GLY A 322 8.25 -15.60 -11.35
C GLY A 322 7.27 -14.54 -10.81
N ILE A 323 7.43 -14.10 -9.54
CA ILE A 323 6.72 -12.96 -8.95
C ILE A 323 7.64 -11.77 -8.97
N GLU A 324 7.18 -10.65 -9.51
CA GLU A 324 7.91 -9.37 -9.51
C GLU A 324 8.04 -8.85 -8.09
N ILE A 325 9.26 -8.43 -7.71
CA ILE A 325 9.54 -7.77 -6.43
C ILE A 325 9.62 -6.28 -6.67
N LYS A 326 8.88 -5.52 -5.89
CA LYS A 326 8.89 -4.06 -5.93
C LYS A 326 9.21 -3.49 -4.56
N MET A 327 10.13 -2.54 -4.53
CA MET A 327 10.39 -1.73 -3.34
C MET A 327 9.23 -0.75 -3.14
N CYS A 328 8.80 -0.58 -1.90
CA CYS A 328 7.73 0.34 -1.56
C CYS A 328 8.05 1.02 -0.24
N ASP A 329 8.23 2.34 -0.26
CA ASP A 329 8.65 3.13 0.90
C ASP A 329 7.56 3.23 1.98
N ALA A 330 6.31 2.94 1.62
CA ALA A 330 5.23 2.85 2.60
C ALA A 330 5.35 1.63 3.54
N ILE A 331 6.27 0.67 3.25
CA ILE A 331 6.50 -0.48 4.12
C ILE A 331 7.61 -0.14 5.13
N SER A 332 7.27 -0.18 6.41
CA SER A 332 8.18 0.16 7.50
C SER A 332 9.16 -0.96 7.82
N ASP A 333 10.39 -0.57 8.19
CA ASP A 333 11.41 -1.44 8.81
C ASP A 333 11.34 -1.40 10.35
N GLU A 334 10.35 -0.70 10.92
CA GLU A 334 10.15 -0.51 12.35
C GLU A 334 8.83 -1.13 12.83
N GLU A 335 8.37 -2.20 12.17
CA GLU A 335 7.15 -2.88 12.59
C GLU A 335 7.33 -3.55 13.97
N SER A 336 6.28 -3.49 14.77
CA SER A 336 6.18 -4.32 15.98
C SER A 336 6.07 -5.80 15.60
N ALA A 337 6.57 -6.68 16.46
CA ALA A 337 6.42 -8.12 16.25
C ALA A 337 4.93 -8.50 16.20
N GLY A 338 4.50 -9.08 15.07
CA GLY A 338 3.15 -9.61 14.93
C GLY A 338 2.98 -10.93 15.69
N PRO A 339 1.76 -11.24 16.18
CA PRO A 339 1.48 -12.46 16.93
C PRO A 339 1.69 -13.71 16.05
N VAL A 340 2.26 -14.75 16.66
CA VAL A 340 2.47 -16.08 16.07
C VAL A 340 1.77 -17.10 16.93
N VAL A 341 0.93 -17.95 16.35
CA VAL A 341 0.24 -19.09 17.01
C VAL A 341 1.04 -20.36 16.82
#